data_377227f7b29023818227e3ec6f87a3f1
#
_entry.id   377227f7b29023818227e3ec6f87a3f1
#
_cell.length_a   1.000
_cell.length_b   1.000
_cell.length_c   1.000
_cell.angle_alpha   90.00
_cell.angle_beta   90.00
_cell.angle_gamma   90.00
#
_symmetry.space_group_name_H-M   'P 1'
#
loop_
_entity.id
_entity.type
_entity.pdbx_description
1 polymer ?
#
loop_
_entity_poly.entity_id
_entity_poly.type
_entity_poly.pdbx_seq_one_letter_code
_entity_poly.pdbx_strand_id
1 'polypeptide(L)' 'MSTVLLPESEIERIEQWRAEELERAGYEPRAAATIASRHDIDLHRAGDLLKQGCPPELALQILL' A
#
# COMPACT_ATOMS: atom_id res chain seq x y z
N MET A 1 -18.02 -25.73 5.72
CA MET A 1 -16.93 -25.45 6.00
C MET A 1 -16.58 -24.11 6.14
N SER A 2 -15.76 -23.90 6.67
CA SER A 2 -15.41 -22.68 7.08
C SER A 2 -15.07 -21.74 6.04
N THR A 3 -15.28 -20.53 6.32
CA THR A 3 -14.76 -19.45 5.56
C THR A 3 -13.26 -19.50 5.61
N VAL A 4 -12.66 -19.32 4.49
CA VAL A 4 -11.23 -19.27 4.44
C VAL A 4 -10.79 -17.90 4.85
N LEU A 5 -10.28 -17.81 6.05
CA LEU A 5 -9.70 -16.58 6.54
C LEU A 5 -8.20 -16.72 6.52
N LEU A 6 -7.53 -15.70 6.01
CA LEU A 6 -6.07 -15.71 6.04
C LEU A 6 -5.60 -15.56 7.47
N PRO A 7 -4.59 -16.33 7.90
CA PRO A 7 -4.00 -16.12 9.21
C PRO A 7 -3.45 -14.72 9.32
N GLU A 8 -3.45 -14.19 10.52
CA GLU A 8 -2.90 -12.87 10.77
C GLU A 8 -1.48 -12.73 10.23
N SER A 9 -0.68 -13.78 10.38
CA SER A 9 0.70 -13.75 9.91
C SER A 9 0.78 -13.60 8.39
N GLU A 10 -0.18 -14.14 7.66
CA GLU A 10 -0.18 -13.98 6.21
C GLU A 10 -0.65 -12.59 5.80
N ILE A 11 -1.63 -12.06 6.51
CA ILE A 11 -2.08 -10.70 6.25
C ILE A 11 -0.94 -9.73 6.51
N GLU A 12 -0.22 -9.92 7.60
CA GLU A 12 0.93 -9.08 7.92
C GLU A 12 2.00 -9.16 6.84
N ARG A 13 2.23 -10.35 6.33
CA ARG A 13 3.23 -10.54 5.27
C ARG A 13 2.84 -9.82 4.00
N ILE A 14 1.56 -9.90 3.64
CA ILE A 14 1.06 -9.21 2.45
C ILE A 14 1.19 -7.70 2.64
N GLU A 15 0.82 -7.19 3.80
CA GLU A 15 0.92 -5.76 4.05
C GLU A 15 2.36 -5.30 4.08
N GLN A 16 3.26 -6.10 4.62
CA GLN A 16 4.66 -5.77 4.62
C GLN A 16 5.21 -5.71 3.19
N TRP A 17 4.85 -6.68 2.36
CA TRP A 17 5.27 -6.68 0.96
C TRP A 17 4.73 -5.46 0.24
N ARG A 18 3.46 -5.13 0.47
CA ARG A 18 2.86 -3.95 -0.14
C ARG A 18 3.59 -2.68 0.29
N ALA A 19 3.90 -2.57 1.58
CA ALA A 19 4.61 -1.41 2.09
C ALA A 19 5.99 -1.29 1.47
N GLU A 20 6.69 -2.40 1.31
CA GLU A 20 8.01 -2.39 0.69
C GLU A 20 7.94 -1.93 -0.76
N GLU A 21 6.93 -2.38 -1.50
CA GLU A 21 6.76 -1.94 -2.88
C GLU A 21 6.46 -0.45 -2.97
N LEU A 22 5.66 0.05 -2.03
CA LEU A 22 5.33 1.47 -2.00
C LEU A 22 6.55 2.31 -1.64
N GLU A 23 7.36 1.84 -0.71
CA GLU A 23 8.61 2.54 -0.39
C GLU A 23 9.54 2.58 -1.59
N ARG A 24 9.61 1.49 -2.33
CA ARG A 24 10.41 1.42 -3.54
C ARG A 24 9.92 2.41 -4.58
N ALA A 25 8.61 2.64 -4.61
CA ALA A 25 8.02 3.60 -5.53
C ALA A 25 8.27 5.05 -5.12
N GLY A 26 8.59 5.29 -3.84
CA GLY A 26 8.93 6.63 -3.38
C GLY A 26 8.14 7.14 -2.19
N TYR A 27 7.25 6.33 -1.61
CA TYR A 27 6.52 6.74 -0.42
C TYR A 27 7.39 6.62 0.82
N GLU A 28 7.16 7.51 1.80
CA GLU A 28 7.80 7.38 3.09
C GLU A 28 7.30 6.12 3.80
N PRO A 29 8.11 5.52 4.69
CA PRO A 29 7.69 4.29 5.37
C PRO A 29 6.34 4.39 6.06
N ARG A 30 6.06 5.51 6.71
CA ARG A 30 4.79 5.68 7.41
C ARG A 30 3.62 5.74 6.43
N ALA A 31 3.77 6.51 5.35
CA ALA A 31 2.75 6.59 4.32
C ALA A 31 2.56 5.24 3.64
N ALA A 32 3.66 4.56 3.36
CA ALA A 32 3.60 3.25 2.74
C ALA A 32 2.84 2.26 3.62
N ALA A 33 3.09 2.29 4.93
CA ALA A 33 2.39 1.41 5.85
C ALA A 33 0.90 1.71 5.88
N THR A 34 0.54 2.99 5.86
CA THR A 34 -0.87 3.39 5.86
C THR A 34 -1.58 2.89 4.60
N ILE A 35 -0.97 3.09 3.44
CA ILE A 35 -1.57 2.63 2.18
C ILE A 35 -1.61 1.10 2.16
N ALA A 36 -0.56 0.45 2.63
CA ALA A 36 -0.47 -1.00 2.61
C ALA A 36 -1.57 -1.66 3.43
N SER A 37 -2.00 -1.03 4.52
CA SER A 37 -3.04 -1.58 5.37
C SER A 37 -4.44 -1.35 4.78
N ARG A 38 -4.57 -0.49 3.79
CA ARG A 38 -5.83 -0.23 3.11
C ARG A 38 -5.89 -1.13 1.88
N HIS A 39 -6.50 -2.28 2.03
CA HIS A 39 -6.53 -3.28 0.96
C HIS A 39 -7.41 -2.88 -0.21
N ASP A 40 -8.24 -1.87 -0.02
CA ASP A 40 -9.05 -1.32 -1.09
C ASP A 40 -8.26 -0.41 -2.03
N ILE A 41 -7.03 -0.05 -1.65
CA ILE A 41 -6.20 0.80 -2.49
C ILE A 41 -5.36 -0.07 -3.42
N ASP A 42 -5.44 0.23 -4.71
CA ASP A 42 -4.68 -0.49 -5.72
C ASP A 42 -3.22 -0.05 -5.66
N LEU A 43 -2.34 -1.00 -5.42
CA LEU A 43 -0.91 -0.77 -5.33
C LEU A 43 -0.36 -0.17 -6.62
N HIS A 44 -0.85 -0.65 -7.75
CA HIS A 44 -0.44 -0.18 -9.06
C HIS A 44 -0.75 1.31 -9.23
N ARG A 45 -1.98 1.69 -8.86
CA ARG A 45 -2.40 3.07 -8.94
C ARG A 45 -1.56 3.97 -8.05
N ALA A 46 -1.25 3.49 -6.85
CA ALA A 46 -0.42 4.25 -5.91
C ALA A 46 0.96 4.52 -6.50
N GLY A 47 1.55 3.52 -7.14
CA GLY A 47 2.83 3.69 -7.79
C GLY A 47 2.76 4.60 -9.01
N ASP A 48 1.70 4.48 -9.79
CA ASP A 48 1.54 5.28 -10.99
C ASP A 48 1.43 6.77 -10.69
N LEU A 49 0.78 7.13 -9.59
CA LEU A 49 0.68 8.53 -9.22
C LEU A 49 2.06 9.16 -9.07
N LEU A 50 2.99 8.45 -8.44
CA LEU A 50 4.34 8.98 -8.28
C LEU A 50 5.09 9.01 -9.60
N LYS A 51 4.87 8.02 -10.46
CA LYS A 51 5.50 8.00 -11.78
C LYS A 51 5.06 9.17 -12.63
N GLN A 52 3.82 9.63 -12.43
CA GLN A 52 3.29 10.77 -13.16
C GLN A 52 3.76 12.11 -12.59
N GLY A 53 4.59 12.08 -11.55
CA GLY A 53 5.12 13.29 -10.96
C GLY A 53 4.34 13.82 -9.78
N CYS A 54 3.34 13.07 -9.30
CA CYS A 54 2.57 13.50 -8.16
C CYS A 54 3.42 13.39 -6.89
N PRO A 55 3.51 14.45 -6.07
CA PRO A 55 4.25 14.34 -4.81
C PRO A 55 3.62 13.30 -3.90
N PRO A 56 4.42 12.57 -3.13
CA PRO A 56 3.86 11.51 -2.27
C PRO A 56 2.78 12.00 -1.31
N GLU A 57 2.93 13.20 -0.76
CA GLU A 57 1.93 13.73 0.16
C GLU A 57 0.60 13.95 -0.53
N LEU A 58 0.63 14.47 -1.75
CA LEU A 58 -0.58 14.68 -2.51
C LEU A 58 -1.18 13.35 -2.95
N ALA A 59 -0.34 12.41 -3.35
CA ALA A 59 -0.81 11.07 -3.73
C ALA A 59 -1.53 10.41 -2.56
N LEU A 60 -0.99 10.56 -1.37
CA LEU A 60 -1.61 10.01 -0.17
C LEU A 60 -3.00 10.59 0.03
N GLN A 61 -3.16 11.90 -0.17
CA GLN A 61 -4.46 12.55 -0.05
C GLN A 61 -5.45 12.04 -1.10
N ILE A 62 -4.97 11.80 -2.29
CA ILE A 62 -5.82 11.30 -3.38
C ILE A 62 -6.29 9.87 -3.07
N LEU A 63 -5.41 9.04 -2.52
CA LEU A 63 -5.70 7.64 -2.28
C LEU A 63 -6.55 7.42 -1.03
N LEU A 64 -6.37 8.24 -0.01
CA LEU A 64 -7.09 8.11 1.23
C LEU A 64 -8.29 9.03 1.26
#